data_05c89d6208d0205045d93e2a587890f6
#
_entry.id   05c89d6208d0205045d93e2a587890f6
#
_cell.length_a   1.000
_cell.length_b   1.000
_cell.length_c   1.000
_cell.angle_alpha   90.00
_cell.angle_beta   90.00
_cell.angle_gamma   90.00
#
_symmetry.space_group_name_H-M   'P 1'
#
loop_
_entity.id
_entity.type
_entity.pdbx_description
1 polymer ?
#
loop_
_entity_poly.entity_id
_entity_poly.type
_entity_poly.pdbx_seq_one_letter_code
_entity_poly.pdbx_strand_id
1 'polypeptide(L)'
;MRLYKKIIKDKKFGKHIFRSFSDFKNFPNFKKTNPGPKKNNLALKYNLNFIENNSYFKKIIENILGKKYEIILKKFVVATPKKWVPKWVLKKAKSQLIPNLNNYIKDEYRDSTFFRGIDYHMDMIDHPNKKNKYITLYVYLNKVSLKYSPINVLKKSFKIGADKFPHDLKKIKKNTYLVQKKLLCYNKTLIGNPGDFFVWSGFALHGTAPGASVDPRISIRYTIKKKGITKSSIDKLYKKISGPHYFKKVRDDINEKTFKQKKFTKILK
;
A
#
# COMPACT_ATOMS: atom_id res chain seq x y z
N MET A 1 10.66 -18.38 1.53
CA MET A 1 11.55 -18.13 2.69
C MET A 1 12.96 -17.66 2.31
N ARG A 2 13.64 -18.26 1.32
CA ARG A 2 15.01 -17.86 0.89
C ARG A 2 15.09 -16.37 0.48
N LEU A 3 14.15 -15.87 -0.34
CA LEU A 3 14.14 -14.47 -0.79
C LEU A 3 13.98 -13.49 0.39
N TYR A 4 13.10 -13.78 1.36
CA TYR A 4 12.94 -12.97 2.57
C TYR A 4 14.26 -12.84 3.34
N LYS A 5 14.92 -13.97 3.63
CA LYS A 5 16.21 -13.98 4.36
C LYS A 5 17.28 -13.17 3.61
N LYS A 6 17.35 -13.32 2.28
CA LYS A 6 18.27 -12.57 1.44
C LYS A 6 18.02 -11.07 1.53
N ILE A 7 16.77 -10.62 1.39
CA ILE A 7 16.40 -9.20 1.49
C ILE A 7 16.75 -8.63 2.86
N ILE A 8 16.44 -9.35 3.94
CA ILE A 8 16.77 -8.90 5.31
C ILE A 8 18.28 -8.74 5.47
N LYS A 9 19.07 -9.69 5.01
CA LYS A 9 20.54 -9.66 5.08
C LYS A 9 21.11 -8.52 4.24
N ASP A 10 20.74 -8.46 2.97
CA ASP A 10 21.29 -7.50 2.00
C ASP A 10 20.95 -6.06 2.38
N LYS A 11 19.75 -5.81 2.90
CA LYS A 11 19.25 -4.48 3.23
C LYS A 11 19.54 -4.02 4.67
N LYS A 12 19.99 -4.93 5.55
CA LYS A 12 20.26 -4.58 6.96
C LYS A 12 19.15 -3.73 7.57
N PHE A 13 17.89 -4.14 7.36
CA PHE A 13 16.74 -3.40 7.88
C PHE A 13 16.84 -3.16 9.39
N GLY A 14 16.31 -2.02 9.85
CA GLY A 14 16.50 -1.50 11.20
C GLY A 14 17.38 -0.24 11.20
N LYS A 15 18.23 -0.07 10.19
CA LYS A 15 19.09 1.13 9.97
C LYS A 15 18.55 2.05 8.88
N HIS A 16 17.44 1.69 8.24
CA HIS A 16 16.89 2.38 7.06
C HIS A 16 16.20 3.72 7.37
N ILE A 17 15.85 3.98 8.63
CA ILE A 17 15.21 5.23 9.05
C ILE A 17 16.26 6.15 9.68
N PHE A 18 16.16 7.45 9.44
CA PHE A 18 16.98 8.44 10.13
C PHE A 18 16.80 8.35 11.65
N ARG A 19 17.90 8.25 12.38
CA ARG A 19 17.87 8.05 13.83
C ARG A 19 17.46 9.30 14.59
N SER A 20 17.96 10.47 14.20
CA SER A 20 17.63 11.74 14.80
C SER A 20 16.87 12.66 13.85
N PHE A 21 16.20 13.65 14.41
CA PHE A 21 15.56 14.71 13.63
C PHE A 21 16.60 15.62 12.98
N SER A 22 17.75 15.83 13.63
CA SER A 22 18.85 16.60 13.08
C SER A 22 19.38 15.96 11.80
N ASP A 23 19.71 14.66 11.81
CA ASP A 23 20.15 13.94 10.61
C ASP A 23 19.15 14.04 9.48
N PHE A 24 17.87 13.93 9.81
CA PHE A 24 16.80 14.06 8.84
C PHE A 24 16.68 15.47 8.27
N LYS A 25 16.84 16.50 9.12
CA LYS A 25 16.75 17.91 8.70
C LYS A 25 17.91 18.29 7.78
N ASN A 26 19.09 17.79 8.07
CA ASN A 26 20.32 18.08 7.34
C ASN A 26 20.44 17.27 6.05
N PHE A 27 19.55 16.31 5.82
CA PHE A 27 19.56 15.53 4.59
C PHE A 27 19.15 16.40 3.39
N PRO A 28 19.97 16.48 2.31
CA PRO A 28 19.78 17.43 1.21
C PRO A 28 18.41 17.32 0.52
N ASN A 29 17.85 16.12 0.55
CA ASN A 29 16.58 15.79 -0.10
C ASN A 29 15.40 15.64 0.87
N PHE A 30 15.51 16.12 2.11
CA PHE A 30 14.48 15.87 3.13
C PHE A 30 13.10 16.45 2.77
N LYS A 31 13.05 17.52 1.98
CA LYS A 31 11.81 18.13 1.47
C LYS A 31 11.20 17.36 0.30
N LYS A 32 11.97 16.50 -0.35
CA LYS A 32 11.46 15.70 -1.46
C LYS A 32 10.61 14.59 -0.91
N THR A 33 9.32 14.66 -1.18
CA THR A 33 8.41 13.57 -0.90
C THR A 33 8.81 12.36 -1.72
N ASN A 34 8.97 11.20 -1.07
CA ASN A 34 9.27 9.97 -1.78
C ASN A 34 8.00 9.12 -1.90
N PRO A 35 7.36 9.12 -3.04
CA PRO A 35 6.13 8.37 -3.25
C PRO A 35 6.35 6.85 -3.40
N GLY A 36 7.56 6.38 -3.32
CA GLY A 36 7.89 4.97 -3.49
C GLY A 36 9.04 4.75 -4.47
N PRO A 37 9.39 3.49 -4.73
CA PRO A 37 10.55 3.16 -5.55
C PRO A 37 10.33 3.59 -7.00
N LYS A 38 11.33 4.32 -7.54
CA LYS A 38 11.39 4.73 -8.95
C LYS A 38 12.43 3.89 -9.69
N LYS A 39 13.49 4.53 -10.21
CA LYS A 39 14.54 3.88 -11.00
C LYS A 39 15.29 2.76 -10.24
N ASN A 40 15.46 2.88 -8.93
CA ASN A 40 16.20 1.91 -8.09
C ASN A 40 15.29 0.88 -7.41
N ASN A 41 14.16 0.55 -8.02
CA ASN A 41 13.22 -0.40 -7.45
C ASN A 41 13.87 -1.77 -7.17
N LEU A 42 13.94 -2.14 -5.90
CA LEU A 42 14.54 -3.39 -5.45
C LEU A 42 13.90 -4.63 -6.10
N ALA A 43 12.61 -4.60 -6.39
CA ALA A 43 11.92 -5.71 -7.04
C ALA A 43 12.39 -5.96 -8.49
N LEU A 44 13.10 -5.03 -9.10
CA LEU A 44 13.74 -5.22 -10.41
C LEU A 44 15.14 -5.83 -10.31
N LYS A 45 15.76 -5.80 -9.12
CA LYS A 45 17.08 -6.37 -8.87
C LYS A 45 17.05 -7.87 -8.55
N TYR A 46 15.88 -8.40 -8.20
CA TYR A 46 15.70 -9.81 -7.91
C TYR A 46 14.97 -10.51 -9.06
N ASN A 47 15.44 -11.71 -9.40
CA ASN A 47 14.70 -12.56 -10.31
C ASN A 47 13.43 -13.07 -9.63
N LEU A 48 12.28 -12.63 -10.11
CA LEU A 48 10.96 -13.01 -9.60
C LEU A 48 10.23 -13.99 -10.55
N ASN A 49 10.93 -14.53 -11.53
CA ASN A 49 10.33 -15.44 -12.52
C ASN A 49 9.68 -16.67 -11.88
N PHE A 50 10.20 -17.15 -10.76
CA PHE A 50 9.60 -18.28 -10.04
C PHE A 50 8.18 -17.98 -9.52
N ILE A 51 7.82 -16.69 -9.34
CA ILE A 51 6.46 -16.25 -9.03
C ILE A 51 5.71 -15.96 -10.33
N GLU A 52 6.29 -15.14 -11.20
CA GLU A 52 5.63 -14.58 -12.39
C GLU A 52 5.36 -15.66 -13.46
N ASN A 53 6.17 -16.72 -13.50
CA ASN A 53 5.98 -17.87 -14.39
C ASN A 53 5.22 -19.03 -13.78
N ASN A 54 4.83 -18.94 -12.50
CA ASN A 54 4.02 -19.96 -11.87
C ASN A 54 2.66 -20.09 -12.58
N SER A 55 2.28 -21.30 -12.94
CA SER A 55 1.06 -21.58 -13.69
C SER A 55 -0.20 -21.15 -12.96
N TYR A 56 -0.23 -21.36 -11.64
CA TYR A 56 -1.36 -20.96 -10.80
C TYR A 56 -1.51 -19.43 -10.72
N PHE A 57 -0.39 -18.72 -10.58
CA PHE A 57 -0.35 -17.26 -10.64
C PHE A 57 -0.91 -16.73 -11.97
N LYS A 58 -0.44 -17.27 -13.10
CA LYS A 58 -0.93 -16.92 -14.43
C LYS A 58 -2.41 -17.19 -14.58
N LYS A 59 -2.86 -18.41 -14.24
CA LYS A 59 -4.26 -18.83 -14.33
C LYS A 59 -5.21 -17.90 -13.59
N ILE A 60 -4.86 -17.48 -12.38
CA ILE A 60 -5.71 -16.55 -11.60
C ILE A 60 -5.79 -15.18 -12.26
N ILE A 61 -4.68 -14.64 -12.75
CA ILE A 61 -4.70 -13.35 -13.44
C ILE A 61 -5.49 -13.43 -14.73
N GLU A 62 -5.32 -14.50 -15.51
CA GLU A 62 -6.04 -14.73 -16.75
C GLU A 62 -7.54 -14.88 -16.54
N ASN A 63 -7.96 -15.55 -15.48
CA ASN A 63 -9.39 -15.65 -15.12
C ASN A 63 -10.02 -14.28 -14.80
N ILE A 64 -9.25 -13.34 -14.26
CA ILE A 64 -9.77 -12.03 -13.85
C ILE A 64 -9.65 -10.99 -14.98
N LEU A 65 -8.53 -10.97 -15.69
CA LEU A 65 -8.19 -9.94 -16.67
C LEU A 65 -8.23 -10.43 -18.13
N GLY A 66 -8.25 -11.74 -18.34
CA GLY A 66 -8.08 -12.39 -19.65
C GLY A 66 -6.59 -12.60 -19.98
N LYS A 67 -6.32 -13.36 -21.05
CA LYS A 67 -4.95 -13.74 -21.46
C LYS A 67 -4.03 -12.54 -21.77
N LYS A 68 -4.59 -11.42 -22.22
CA LYS A 68 -3.83 -10.20 -22.55
C LYS A 68 -3.75 -9.26 -21.34
N TYR A 69 -2.76 -9.44 -20.49
CA TYR A 69 -2.50 -8.54 -19.34
C TYR A 69 -1.04 -8.05 -19.31
N GLU A 70 -0.76 -7.05 -18.50
CA GLU A 70 0.58 -6.55 -18.25
C GLU A 70 0.79 -6.21 -16.77
N ILE A 71 1.97 -6.51 -16.25
CA ILE A 71 2.42 -6.08 -14.93
C ILE A 71 2.97 -4.66 -15.10
N ILE A 72 2.22 -3.66 -14.59
CA ILE A 72 2.61 -2.25 -14.72
C ILE A 72 3.48 -1.76 -13.57
N LEU A 73 3.48 -2.46 -12.47
CA LEU A 73 4.30 -2.16 -11.30
C LEU A 73 4.53 -3.42 -10.49
N LYS A 74 5.77 -3.62 -10.05
CA LYS A 74 6.13 -4.54 -8.98
C LYS A 74 7.03 -3.83 -7.98
N LYS A 75 6.82 -4.03 -6.68
CA LYS A 75 7.65 -3.44 -5.64
C LYS A 75 7.60 -4.23 -4.34
N PHE A 76 8.66 -4.13 -3.54
CA PHE A 76 8.60 -4.61 -2.16
C PHE A 76 7.88 -3.60 -1.27
N VAL A 77 7.06 -4.14 -0.39
CA VAL A 77 6.30 -3.38 0.60
C VAL A 77 6.61 -3.95 1.98
N VAL A 78 7.13 -3.10 2.85
CA VAL A 78 7.61 -3.46 4.18
C VAL A 78 6.72 -2.82 5.24
N ALA A 79 6.00 -3.64 6.00
CA ALA A 79 5.36 -3.19 7.23
C ALA A 79 6.40 -3.19 8.35
N THR A 80 6.77 -2.00 8.81
CA THR A 80 7.90 -1.76 9.70
C THR A 80 7.53 -2.03 11.16
N PRO A 81 8.25 -2.87 11.89
CA PRO A 81 8.05 -3.08 13.32
C PRO A 81 8.21 -1.77 14.12
N LYS A 82 7.44 -1.64 15.20
CA LYS A 82 7.51 -0.44 16.06
C LYS A 82 8.93 -0.16 16.57
N LYS A 83 9.65 -1.21 16.98
CA LYS A 83 11.01 -1.10 17.53
C LYS A 83 12.04 -0.51 16.55
N TRP A 84 11.76 -0.57 15.23
CA TRP A 84 12.66 -0.01 14.22
C TRP A 84 12.39 1.46 13.94
N VAL A 85 11.28 2.00 14.43
CA VAL A 85 10.87 3.38 14.16
C VAL A 85 11.30 4.27 15.33
N PRO A 86 12.19 5.25 15.11
CA PRO A 86 12.64 6.17 16.14
C PRO A 86 11.46 6.93 16.78
N LYS A 87 11.59 7.25 18.07
CA LYS A 87 10.54 7.94 18.84
C LYS A 87 10.09 9.24 18.17
N TRP A 88 11.02 10.02 17.62
CA TRP A 88 10.73 11.28 16.95
C TRP A 88 9.88 11.08 15.67
N VAL A 89 10.12 9.99 14.91
CA VAL A 89 9.33 9.63 13.73
C VAL A 89 7.93 9.20 14.16
N LEU A 90 7.82 8.37 15.21
CA LEU A 90 6.50 7.95 15.74
C LEU A 90 5.68 9.18 16.17
N LYS A 91 6.31 10.16 16.84
CA LYS A 91 5.64 11.41 17.23
C LYS A 91 5.13 12.18 16.02
N LYS A 92 5.95 12.30 14.97
CA LYS A 92 5.55 12.97 13.72
C LYS A 92 4.51 12.18 12.92
N ALA A 93 4.64 10.86 12.86
CA ALA A 93 3.71 9.99 12.12
C ALA A 93 2.31 9.93 12.73
N LYS A 94 2.16 10.16 14.05
CA LYS A 94 0.84 10.21 14.71
C LYS A 94 -0.10 11.26 14.12
N SER A 95 0.46 12.36 13.60
CA SER A 95 -0.32 13.45 13.00
C SER A 95 -0.64 13.22 11.53
N GLN A 96 -0.17 12.14 10.94
CA GLN A 96 -0.37 11.82 9.53
C GLN A 96 -1.55 10.89 9.33
N LEU A 97 -2.32 11.17 8.31
CA LEU A 97 -3.46 10.37 7.91
C LEU A 97 -3.06 8.96 7.51
N ILE A 98 -1.96 8.85 6.78
CA ILE A 98 -1.31 7.61 6.43
C ILE A 98 0.09 7.66 7.01
N PRO A 99 0.43 6.83 8.03
CA PRO A 99 1.77 6.79 8.58
C PRO A 99 2.76 6.16 7.59
N ASN A 100 2.96 6.86 6.49
CA ASN A 100 3.92 6.51 5.47
C ASN A 100 5.31 6.90 5.97
N LEU A 101 6.19 5.93 6.08
CA LEU A 101 7.55 6.15 6.58
C LEU A 101 8.53 6.57 5.49
N ASN A 102 8.14 6.58 4.22
CA ASN A 102 9.07 6.79 3.11
C ASN A 102 9.82 8.12 3.18
N ASN A 103 9.21 9.17 3.74
CA ASN A 103 9.88 10.46 3.92
C ASN A 103 11.03 10.41 4.92
N TYR A 104 11.03 9.45 5.82
CA TYR A 104 12.03 9.28 6.90
C TYR A 104 13.05 8.18 6.57
N ILE A 105 13.03 7.67 5.33
CA ILE A 105 13.92 6.61 4.86
C ILE A 105 15.16 7.23 4.24
N LYS A 106 16.31 6.70 4.57
CA LYS A 106 17.59 7.05 3.94
C LYS A 106 17.60 6.66 2.47
N ASP A 107 18.35 7.36 1.65
CA ASP A 107 18.32 7.20 0.18
C ASP A 107 18.62 5.78 -0.29
N GLU A 108 19.60 5.13 0.31
CA GLU A 108 20.02 3.77 -0.05
C GLU A 108 18.92 2.72 0.17
N TYR A 109 17.88 3.06 0.95
CA TYR A 109 16.74 2.19 1.21
C TYR A 109 15.47 2.58 0.45
N ARG A 110 15.51 3.67 -0.34
CA ARG A 110 14.33 4.17 -1.06
C ARG A 110 13.95 3.37 -2.29
N ASP A 111 14.44 2.16 -2.42
CA ASP A 111 14.09 1.19 -3.44
C ASP A 111 12.92 0.27 -3.05
N SER A 112 12.37 0.46 -1.87
CA SER A 112 11.22 -0.25 -1.32
C SER A 112 10.23 0.72 -0.69
N THR A 113 8.99 0.28 -0.48
CA THR A 113 7.97 1.08 0.21
C THR A 113 7.88 0.66 1.66
N PHE A 114 7.94 1.63 2.58
CA PHE A 114 7.87 1.40 4.01
C PHE A 114 6.67 2.09 4.63
N PHE A 115 5.99 1.43 5.55
CA PHE A 115 4.91 2.03 6.33
C PHE A 115 4.83 1.37 7.72
N ARG A 116 4.17 2.05 8.66
CA ARG A 116 3.88 1.51 10.00
C ARG A 116 2.45 0.99 10.08
N GLY A 117 1.54 1.65 9.44
CA GLY A 117 0.14 1.30 9.27
C GLY A 117 -0.47 2.21 8.22
N ILE A 118 -1.55 1.78 7.61
CA ILE A 118 -2.30 2.53 6.59
C ILE A 118 -3.78 2.26 6.81
N ASP A 119 -4.57 3.33 6.96
CA ASP A 119 -6.02 3.19 7.05
C ASP A 119 -6.64 2.76 5.72
N TYR A 120 -7.91 2.45 5.70
CA TYR A 120 -8.60 2.01 4.49
C TYR A 120 -8.50 3.07 3.39
N HIS A 121 -7.95 2.66 2.26
CA HIS A 121 -7.77 3.45 1.04
C HIS A 121 -7.93 2.57 -0.19
N MET A 122 -8.08 3.21 -1.33
CA MET A 122 -8.03 2.57 -2.65
C MET A 122 -6.67 2.83 -3.27
N ASP A 123 -6.11 1.85 -3.96
CA ASP A 123 -4.85 2.04 -4.70
C ASP A 123 -4.95 3.08 -5.81
N MET A 124 -6.16 3.39 -6.23
CA MET A 124 -6.44 4.43 -7.24
C MET A 124 -5.97 5.82 -6.84
N ILE A 125 -5.82 6.11 -5.56
CA ILE A 125 -5.22 7.36 -5.06
C ILE A 125 -3.83 7.58 -5.65
N ASP A 126 -3.04 6.51 -5.79
CA ASP A 126 -1.69 6.56 -6.32
C ASP A 126 -1.64 6.60 -7.86
N HIS A 127 -2.76 6.35 -8.51
CA HIS A 127 -2.83 6.16 -9.95
C HIS A 127 -4.05 6.85 -10.58
N PRO A 128 -4.28 8.14 -10.33
CA PRO A 128 -5.49 8.85 -10.78
C PRO A 128 -5.63 8.88 -12.30
N ASN A 129 -4.53 8.80 -13.03
CA ASN A 129 -4.49 8.79 -14.48
C ASN A 129 -4.46 7.39 -15.10
N LYS A 130 -4.42 6.33 -14.28
CA LYS A 130 -4.44 4.96 -14.79
C LYS A 130 -5.87 4.50 -14.96
N LYS A 131 -6.25 4.46 -16.18
CA LYS A 131 -7.51 3.99 -16.67
C LYS A 131 -7.64 2.50 -16.41
N ASN A 132 -8.84 2.12 -15.98
CA ASN A 132 -9.31 0.75 -16.07
C ASN A 132 -9.02 -0.22 -14.95
N LYS A 133 -9.70 -1.30 -15.12
CA LYS A 133 -9.67 -2.52 -14.33
C LYS A 133 -8.24 -2.99 -14.13
N TYR A 134 -7.60 -2.55 -13.09
CA TYR A 134 -6.41 -3.20 -12.62
C TYR A 134 -6.68 -3.90 -11.30
N ILE A 135 -5.91 -4.91 -11.07
CA ILE A 135 -5.86 -5.63 -9.82
C ILE A 135 -4.57 -5.34 -9.08
N THR A 136 -4.67 -5.34 -7.77
CA THR A 136 -3.53 -5.39 -6.88
C THR A 136 -3.37 -6.82 -6.41
N LEU A 137 -2.15 -7.34 -6.51
CA LEU A 137 -1.78 -8.66 -6.03
C LEU A 137 -0.62 -8.53 -5.05
N TYR A 138 -0.76 -9.15 -3.89
CA TYR A 138 0.30 -9.25 -2.89
C TYR A 138 0.74 -10.68 -2.71
N VAL A 139 2.05 -10.89 -2.65
CA VAL A 139 2.68 -12.17 -2.28
C VAL A 139 3.40 -11.97 -0.96
N TYR A 140 3.09 -12.77 0.05
CA TYR A 140 3.79 -12.74 1.31
C TYR A 140 5.14 -13.48 1.21
N LEU A 141 6.21 -12.88 1.71
CA LEU A 141 7.54 -13.48 1.72
C LEU A 141 7.87 -14.15 3.06
N ASN A 142 7.12 -13.84 4.09
CA ASN A 142 7.22 -14.47 5.41
C ASN A 142 5.82 -14.81 5.93
N LYS A 143 5.76 -15.66 6.95
CA LYS A 143 4.50 -15.99 7.64
C LYS A 143 3.90 -14.71 8.21
N VAL A 144 2.61 -14.50 7.97
CA VAL A 144 1.85 -13.34 8.42
C VAL A 144 0.70 -13.79 9.30
N SER A 145 0.79 -13.48 10.57
CA SER A 145 -0.31 -13.61 11.54
C SER A 145 -0.84 -12.23 11.92
N LEU A 146 -1.79 -12.16 12.83
CA LEU A 146 -2.35 -10.89 13.32
C LEU A 146 -1.29 -9.94 13.88
N LYS A 147 -0.18 -10.47 14.42
CA LYS A 147 0.93 -9.66 14.98
C LYS A 147 1.79 -8.98 13.91
N TYR A 148 1.76 -9.45 12.66
CA TYR A 148 2.65 -8.99 11.58
C TYR A 148 2.06 -7.90 10.69
N SER A 149 1.11 -7.13 11.17
CA SER A 149 0.45 -6.09 10.37
C SER A 149 -0.19 -6.66 9.09
N PRO A 150 -1.12 -7.62 9.19
CA PRO A 150 -1.76 -8.19 8.03
C PRO A 150 -2.55 -7.14 7.25
N ILE A 151 -2.73 -7.40 5.97
CA ILE A 151 -3.60 -6.57 5.14
C ILE A 151 -5.06 -6.88 5.49
N ASN A 152 -5.86 -5.84 5.57
CA ASN A 152 -7.31 -5.90 5.73
C ASN A 152 -7.96 -5.41 4.45
N VAL A 153 -8.94 -6.13 3.95
CA VAL A 153 -9.69 -5.77 2.74
C VAL A 153 -11.18 -5.74 3.07
N LEU A 154 -11.85 -4.66 2.74
CA LEU A 154 -13.31 -4.59 2.83
C LEU A 154 -13.94 -5.27 1.62
N LYS A 155 -14.46 -6.47 1.83
CA LYS A 155 -15.18 -7.22 0.79
C LYS A 155 -16.33 -6.39 0.24
N LYS A 156 -16.57 -6.48 -1.06
CA LYS A 156 -17.60 -5.74 -1.82
C LYS A 156 -17.33 -4.24 -2.01
N SER A 157 -16.38 -3.62 -1.31
CA SER A 157 -16.14 -2.17 -1.39
C SER A 157 -15.80 -1.69 -2.81
N PHE A 158 -15.24 -2.53 -3.67
CA PHE A 158 -14.98 -2.23 -5.07
C PHE A 158 -16.24 -1.87 -5.89
N LYS A 159 -17.43 -2.25 -5.41
CA LYS A 159 -18.72 -1.91 -6.05
C LYS A 159 -19.05 -0.42 -6.00
N ILE A 160 -18.39 0.33 -5.12
CA ILE A 160 -18.55 1.79 -5.03
C ILE A 160 -17.91 2.48 -6.25
N GLY A 161 -16.92 1.82 -6.88
CA GLY A 161 -16.08 2.45 -7.90
C GLY A 161 -15.07 3.40 -7.29
N ALA A 162 -14.67 4.44 -8.02
CA ALA A 162 -13.79 5.47 -7.52
C ALA A 162 -14.50 6.34 -6.48
N ASP A 163 -13.84 6.60 -5.37
CA ASP A 163 -14.36 7.39 -4.27
C ASP A 163 -13.34 8.40 -3.77
N LYS A 164 -13.84 9.49 -3.20
CA LYS A 164 -13.00 10.53 -2.58
C LYS A 164 -12.27 9.94 -1.37
N PHE A 165 -11.00 10.26 -1.28
CA PHE A 165 -10.26 10.06 -0.05
C PHE A 165 -10.31 11.38 0.76
N PRO A 166 -10.55 11.29 2.05
CA PRO A 166 -10.85 10.11 2.85
C PRO A 166 -12.26 9.55 2.61
N HIS A 167 -12.37 8.24 2.77
CA HIS A 167 -13.63 7.55 2.53
C HIS A 167 -14.59 7.72 3.71
N ASP A 168 -15.89 7.89 3.43
CA ASP A 168 -16.93 7.86 4.46
C ASP A 168 -17.17 6.42 4.91
N LEU A 169 -16.57 6.07 6.04
CA LEU A 169 -16.60 4.74 6.64
C LEU A 169 -17.18 4.80 8.05
N LYS A 170 -18.31 4.14 8.25
CA LYS A 170 -18.88 3.92 9.58
C LYS A 170 -18.73 2.46 9.99
N LYS A 171 -18.01 2.19 11.08
CA LYS A 171 -17.98 0.85 11.69
C LYS A 171 -19.32 0.59 12.36
N ILE A 172 -20.00 -0.47 11.93
CA ILE A 172 -21.31 -0.86 12.47
C ILE A 172 -21.13 -1.86 13.61
N LYS A 173 -20.32 -2.90 13.37
CA LYS A 173 -19.94 -3.91 14.37
C LYS A 173 -18.57 -4.46 14.05
N LYS A 174 -18.06 -5.42 14.84
CA LYS A 174 -16.79 -6.10 14.57
C LYS A 174 -16.78 -6.60 13.11
N ASN A 175 -15.75 -6.20 12.38
CA ASN A 175 -15.52 -6.57 10.97
C ASN A 175 -16.60 -6.10 9.97
N THR A 176 -17.52 -5.21 10.33
CA THR A 176 -18.58 -4.73 9.44
C THR A 176 -18.55 -3.21 9.35
N TYR A 177 -18.56 -2.70 8.13
CA TYR A 177 -18.47 -1.27 7.83
C TYR A 177 -19.55 -0.87 6.84
N LEU A 178 -20.18 0.27 7.08
CA LEU A 178 -21.02 0.95 6.10
C LEU A 178 -20.15 1.97 5.35
N VAL A 179 -20.10 1.86 4.05
CA VAL A 179 -19.28 2.70 3.17
C VAL A 179 -20.19 3.65 2.41
N GLN A 180 -19.88 4.96 2.44
CA GLN A 180 -20.70 6.03 1.84
C GLN A 180 -22.17 5.98 2.28
N LYS A 181 -22.47 5.54 3.49
CA LYS A 181 -23.84 5.36 4.00
C LYS A 181 -24.73 4.44 3.16
N LYS A 182 -24.17 3.68 2.22
CA LYS A 182 -24.91 2.89 1.23
C LYS A 182 -24.54 1.42 1.22
N LEU A 183 -23.25 1.11 1.26
CA LEU A 183 -22.78 -0.24 1.00
C LEU A 183 -22.24 -0.90 2.27
N LEU A 184 -22.87 -2.01 2.66
CA LEU A 184 -22.39 -2.83 3.76
C LEU A 184 -21.21 -3.70 3.28
N CYS A 185 -20.06 -3.51 3.93
CA CYS A 185 -18.82 -4.20 3.62
C CYS A 185 -18.30 -4.97 4.83
N TYR A 186 -17.60 -6.08 4.56
CA TYR A 186 -17.06 -6.96 5.59
C TYR A 186 -15.55 -6.98 5.51
N ASN A 187 -14.89 -6.76 6.64
CA ASN A 187 -13.44 -6.85 6.71
C ASN A 187 -12.99 -8.31 6.64
N LYS A 188 -12.04 -8.57 5.75
CA LYS A 188 -11.25 -9.80 5.70
C LYS A 188 -9.80 -9.47 6.01
N THR A 189 -9.31 -9.98 7.12
CA THR A 189 -7.88 -9.91 7.45
C THR A 189 -7.14 -11.03 6.72
N LEU A 190 -6.12 -10.66 5.97
CA LEU A 190 -5.33 -11.59 5.16
C LEU A 190 -4.14 -12.07 5.97
N ILE A 191 -4.26 -13.24 6.54
CA ILE A 191 -3.16 -13.98 7.18
C ILE A 191 -2.71 -15.10 6.25
N GLY A 192 -1.45 -15.52 6.35
CA GLY A 192 -0.95 -16.56 5.43
C GLY A 192 0.51 -16.91 5.64
N ASN A 193 0.98 -17.83 4.83
CA ASN A 193 2.33 -18.35 4.80
C ASN A 193 3.18 -17.69 3.70
N PRO A 194 4.51 -17.89 3.70
CA PRO A 194 5.36 -17.47 2.60
C PRO A 194 4.91 -18.12 1.28
N GLY A 195 4.68 -17.30 0.26
CA GLY A 195 4.18 -17.74 -1.04
C GLY A 195 2.67 -17.56 -1.23
N ASP A 196 1.91 -17.42 -0.15
CA ASP A 196 0.48 -17.10 -0.27
C ASP A 196 0.33 -15.74 -0.95
N PHE A 197 -0.62 -15.68 -1.88
CA PHE A 197 -0.94 -14.42 -2.54
C PHE A 197 -2.43 -14.11 -2.51
N PHE A 198 -2.70 -12.83 -2.54
CA PHE A 198 -4.03 -12.26 -2.42
C PHE A 198 -4.26 -11.25 -3.52
N VAL A 199 -5.44 -11.30 -4.12
CA VAL A 199 -5.81 -10.44 -5.25
C VAL A 199 -7.06 -9.66 -4.90
N TRP A 200 -7.06 -8.39 -5.26
CA TRP A 200 -8.24 -7.54 -5.16
C TRP A 200 -8.26 -6.46 -6.25
N SER A 201 -9.45 -5.92 -6.50
CA SER A 201 -9.63 -4.79 -7.41
C SER A 201 -8.90 -3.55 -6.91
N GLY A 202 -8.32 -2.76 -7.78
CA GLY A 202 -7.75 -1.45 -7.44
C GLY A 202 -8.72 -0.49 -6.74
N PHE A 203 -10.02 -0.74 -6.84
CA PHE A 203 -11.08 -0.02 -6.14
C PHE A 203 -11.44 -0.61 -4.76
N ALA A 204 -10.91 -1.76 -4.40
CA ALA A 204 -11.22 -2.33 -3.10
C ALA A 204 -10.53 -1.53 -1.99
N LEU A 205 -11.32 -1.15 -0.99
CA LEU A 205 -10.80 -0.50 0.22
C LEU A 205 -9.98 -1.51 1.01
N HIS A 206 -8.74 -1.17 1.24
CA HIS A 206 -7.82 -1.99 2.00
C HIS A 206 -6.90 -1.14 2.87
N GLY A 207 -6.37 -1.76 3.89
CA GLY A 207 -5.50 -1.07 4.84
C GLY A 207 -4.70 -2.06 5.67
N THR A 208 -3.93 -1.54 6.62
CA THR A 208 -3.07 -2.34 7.49
C THR A 208 -2.97 -1.69 8.84
N ALA A 209 -3.40 -2.38 9.88
CA ALA A 209 -3.18 -1.94 11.25
C ALA A 209 -1.69 -2.11 11.64
N PRO A 210 -1.16 -1.24 12.51
CA PRO A 210 0.18 -1.42 13.05
C PRO A 210 0.29 -2.73 13.82
N GLY A 211 1.25 -3.59 13.44
CA GLY A 211 1.48 -4.85 14.14
C GLY A 211 2.38 -4.72 15.36
N ALA A 212 2.32 -5.71 16.23
CA ALA A 212 3.14 -5.83 17.44
C ALA A 212 4.43 -6.64 17.21
N SER A 213 4.58 -7.31 16.06
CA SER A 213 5.76 -8.12 15.75
C SER A 213 7.05 -7.34 15.82
N VAL A 214 8.11 -8.04 16.18
CA VAL A 214 9.49 -7.53 16.14
C VAL A 214 10.10 -7.63 14.74
N ASP A 215 9.56 -8.50 13.90
CA ASP A 215 10.00 -8.70 12.53
C ASP A 215 9.08 -7.99 11.53
N PRO A 216 9.60 -7.53 10.40
CA PRO A 216 8.80 -6.87 9.39
C PRO A 216 7.93 -7.89 8.64
N ARG A 217 6.76 -7.46 8.17
CA ARG A 217 6.10 -8.13 7.06
C ARG A 217 6.69 -7.59 5.77
N ILE A 218 7.25 -8.48 4.96
CA ILE A 218 7.72 -8.15 3.62
C ILE A 218 6.81 -8.84 2.61
N SER A 219 6.33 -8.05 1.67
CA SER A 219 5.45 -8.52 0.60
C SER A 219 5.95 -7.99 -0.74
N ILE A 220 5.69 -8.72 -1.81
CA ILE A 220 5.77 -8.17 -3.15
C ILE A 220 4.37 -7.71 -3.53
N ARG A 221 4.25 -6.45 -3.94
CA ARG A 221 3.03 -5.91 -4.52
C ARG A 221 3.18 -5.82 -6.03
N TYR A 222 2.24 -6.41 -6.73
CA TYR A 222 2.03 -6.26 -8.16
C TYR A 222 0.80 -5.37 -8.42
N THR A 223 0.90 -4.53 -9.43
CA THR A 223 -0.25 -3.86 -10.04
C THR A 223 -0.34 -4.37 -11.47
N ILE A 224 -1.45 -4.98 -11.82
CA ILE A 224 -1.63 -5.70 -13.09
C ILE A 224 -2.89 -5.18 -13.77
N LYS A 225 -2.81 -4.85 -15.04
CA LYS A 225 -3.96 -4.39 -15.83
C LYS A 225 -4.19 -5.26 -17.05
N LYS A 226 -5.38 -5.21 -17.58
CA LYS A 226 -5.67 -5.76 -18.91
C LYS A 226 -4.94 -4.94 -19.97
N LYS A 227 -4.30 -5.60 -20.93
CA LYS A 227 -3.59 -4.96 -22.04
C LYS A 227 -4.61 -4.45 -23.10
N GLY A 228 -4.28 -3.33 -23.76
CA GLY A 228 -5.08 -2.82 -24.87
C GLY A 228 -6.33 -2.02 -24.49
N ILE A 229 -6.53 -1.66 -23.21
CA ILE A 229 -7.63 -0.82 -22.80
C ILE A 229 -7.20 0.66 -22.88
N THR A 230 -7.82 1.39 -23.78
CA THR A 230 -7.65 2.84 -23.97
C THR A 230 -8.40 3.66 -22.91
N LYS A 231 -8.37 4.98 -23.03
CA LYS A 231 -9.01 5.95 -22.10
C LYS A 231 -10.39 5.51 -21.65
N SER A 232 -10.60 5.43 -20.37
CA SER A 232 -11.81 4.82 -19.83
C SER A 232 -12.75 5.82 -19.18
N SER A 233 -13.95 5.34 -18.95
CA SER A 233 -14.98 5.94 -18.11
C SER A 233 -14.50 6.34 -16.70
N ILE A 234 -13.38 5.79 -16.23
CA ILE A 234 -12.79 6.13 -14.93
C ILE A 234 -12.30 7.57 -14.84
N ASP A 235 -11.63 8.07 -15.88
CA ASP A 235 -11.21 9.48 -15.89
C ASP A 235 -12.42 10.41 -15.82
N LYS A 236 -13.50 10.06 -16.53
CA LYS A 236 -14.78 10.77 -16.44
C LYS A 236 -15.38 10.69 -15.05
N LEU A 237 -15.30 9.50 -14.43
CA LEU A 237 -15.80 9.27 -13.08
C LEU A 237 -14.97 10.04 -12.04
N TYR A 238 -13.63 10.05 -12.16
CA TYR A 238 -12.78 10.87 -11.31
C TYR A 238 -13.08 12.35 -11.39
N LYS A 239 -13.23 12.89 -12.60
CA LYS A 239 -13.62 14.29 -12.81
C LYS A 239 -14.97 14.60 -12.16
N LYS A 240 -15.93 13.69 -12.29
CA LYS A 240 -17.27 13.85 -11.72
C LYS A 240 -17.26 13.83 -10.19
N ILE A 241 -16.46 12.93 -9.56
CA ILE A 241 -16.47 12.74 -8.10
C ILE A 241 -15.62 13.78 -7.38
N SER A 242 -14.45 14.13 -7.92
CA SER A 242 -13.40 14.79 -7.13
C SER A 242 -12.82 16.03 -7.77
N GLY A 243 -13.10 16.25 -9.04
CA GLY A 243 -12.36 17.22 -9.84
C GLY A 243 -10.93 16.73 -10.16
N PRO A 244 -10.23 17.40 -11.07
CA PRO A 244 -8.97 16.90 -11.64
C PRO A 244 -7.80 16.87 -10.66
N HIS A 245 -7.84 17.65 -9.60
CA HIS A 245 -6.72 17.84 -8.68
C HIS A 245 -6.94 17.25 -7.28
N TYR A 246 -8.09 16.64 -7.01
CA TYR A 246 -8.42 16.16 -5.66
C TYR A 246 -7.40 15.14 -5.13
N PHE A 247 -7.08 14.13 -5.92
CA PHE A 247 -6.13 13.09 -5.49
C PHE A 247 -4.70 13.61 -5.34
N LYS A 248 -4.30 14.57 -6.19
CA LYS A 248 -3.01 15.24 -6.05
C LYS A 248 -2.98 16.04 -4.76
N LYS A 249 -4.01 16.84 -4.49
CA LYS A 249 -4.12 17.64 -3.26
C LYS A 249 -4.10 16.79 -2.00
N VAL A 250 -4.88 15.71 -1.94
CA VAL A 250 -4.87 14.79 -0.79
C VAL A 250 -3.48 14.23 -0.56
N ARG A 251 -2.77 13.88 -1.63
CA ARG A 251 -1.42 13.36 -1.54
C ARG A 251 -0.41 14.41 -1.08
N ASP A 252 -0.52 15.61 -1.59
CA ASP A 252 0.31 16.75 -1.17
C ASP A 252 0.04 17.08 0.31
N ASP A 253 -1.21 17.14 0.74
CA ASP A 253 -1.62 17.36 2.11
C ASP A 253 -1.06 16.28 3.07
N ILE A 254 -1.07 15.02 2.68
CA ILE A 254 -0.47 13.94 3.44
C ILE A 254 1.04 14.16 3.60
N ASN A 255 1.70 14.57 2.54
CA ASN A 255 3.14 14.79 2.52
C ASN A 255 3.54 16.04 3.29
N GLU A 256 2.77 17.11 3.20
CA GLU A 256 3.01 18.40 3.85
C GLU A 256 2.50 18.47 5.29
N LYS A 257 1.78 17.44 5.76
CA LYS A 257 1.16 17.38 7.09
C LYS A 257 0.06 18.41 7.33
N THR A 258 -0.50 18.96 6.27
CA THR A 258 -1.58 19.95 6.36
C THR A 258 -2.93 19.29 6.61
N PHE A 259 -3.02 17.99 6.38
CA PHE A 259 -4.25 17.24 6.51
C PHE A 259 -4.51 16.87 7.98
N LYS A 260 -5.48 17.52 8.60
CA LYS A 260 -5.92 17.19 9.97
C LYS A 260 -6.76 15.94 9.97
N GLN A 261 -6.27 14.89 10.61
CA GLN A 261 -6.88 13.59 10.71
C GLN A 261 -8.10 13.55 11.63
N LYS A 262 -9.19 14.19 11.26
CA LYS A 262 -10.36 14.26 12.16
C LYS A 262 -11.27 13.03 12.15
N LYS A 263 -11.27 12.16 11.14
CA LYS A 263 -12.31 11.10 11.01
C LYS A 263 -11.90 9.77 10.38
N PHE A 264 -10.61 9.43 10.24
CA PHE A 264 -10.21 8.37 9.33
C PHE A 264 -9.88 7.04 9.93
N THR A 265 -9.45 7.04 11.10
CA THR A 265 -8.86 5.89 11.75
C THR A 265 -9.83 4.78 12.02
N LYS A 266 -10.11 4.00 11.04
CA LYS A 266 -10.99 2.85 11.22
C LYS A 266 -10.22 1.56 11.50
N ILE A 267 -8.99 1.50 10.98
CA ILE A 267 -8.04 0.41 11.27
C ILE A 267 -7.01 0.81 12.31
N LEU A 268 -6.57 2.08 12.29
CA LEU A 268 -5.45 2.53 13.12
C LEU A 268 -5.84 2.89 14.56
N LYS A 269 -7.14 2.92 14.87
CA LYS A 269 -7.68 3.11 16.22
C LYS A 269 -7.82 1.80 16.96
#